data_0cb51e683a2cb02db7cda5bc1efe0bf2
#
_entry.id   0cb51e683a2cb02db7cda5bc1efe0bf2
#
_cell.length_a   1.000
_cell.length_b   1.000
_cell.length_c   1.000
_cell.angle_alpha   90.00
_cell.angle_beta   90.00
_cell.angle_gamma   90.00
#
_symmetry.space_group_name_H-M   'P 1'
#
loop_
_entity.id
_entity.type
_entity.pdbx_description
1 polymer ?
#
loop_
_entity_poly.entity_id
_entity_poly.type
_entity_poly.pdbx_seq_one_letter_code
_entity_poly.pdbx_strand_id
1 'polypeptide(L)'
;MTTILSKITRSATLVVALGAASSALAATQITGAGASFPAPLYQRWAQEFYKANPDIQVNYQSVGSGAGIKQFIVGTVNFGASDAAMTDEEIAQASQGAVMIPATAGSIVVAYNLPGLPNVKLSREAYVGIFLGKVTKWNDPIIAVANPGMDLPDMDVVVCTRSDGSGTTFVFTKHLAAISPDFDKEVGEGKAVTWPTGVAGKGNEGVTALIKQSPGAVGYVEFGYAKNNGLEMAMLENKSGEFVSPTDESAAATLASVTLPENLRVWPSDPEGKGNYPIVTFTWLLVYGEYSDAVIKDAVVKFVTFGLTDGQKFASDLGYVSLPESVIAKAKAALATVK
;
A
#
# COMPACT_ATOMS: atom_id res chain seq x y z
N MET A 1 -14.00 62.24 78.27
CA MET A 1 -13.50 60.90 77.88
C MET A 1 -13.96 60.67 76.49
N THR A 2 -13.09 60.95 75.51
CA THR A 2 -13.46 61.07 74.14
C THR A 2 -12.62 60.05 73.31
N THR A 3 -13.26 59.05 72.70
CA THR A 3 -12.59 58.01 71.95
C THR A 3 -12.60 58.39 70.46
N ILE A 4 -11.39 58.53 69.89
CA ILE A 4 -11.17 58.88 68.52
C ILE A 4 -11.20 57.56 67.70
N LEU A 5 -12.14 57.40 66.72
CA LEU A 5 -12.14 56.33 65.71
C LEU A 5 -11.33 56.80 64.52
N SER A 6 -10.23 56.14 64.22
CA SER A 6 -9.48 56.29 62.98
C SER A 6 -10.08 55.40 61.87
N LYS A 7 -10.53 56.03 60.77
CA LYS A 7 -10.93 55.32 59.56
C LYS A 7 -9.71 54.94 58.71
N ILE A 8 -9.48 53.66 58.57
CA ILE A 8 -8.50 53.12 57.60
C ILE A 8 -9.24 52.82 56.29
N THR A 9 -8.96 53.64 55.28
CA THR A 9 -9.44 53.42 53.90
C THR A 9 -8.49 52.42 53.21
N ARG A 10 -8.94 51.22 52.95
CA ARG A 10 -8.23 50.22 52.13
C ARG A 10 -8.59 50.45 50.67
N SER A 11 -7.66 50.96 49.89
CA SER A 11 -7.72 50.97 48.42
C SER A 11 -7.43 49.55 47.88
N ALA A 12 -8.45 48.93 47.33
CA ALA A 12 -8.32 47.66 46.63
C ALA A 12 -7.94 47.96 45.17
N THR A 13 -6.67 47.69 44.84
CA THR A 13 -6.19 47.76 43.43
C THR A 13 -6.62 46.47 42.71
N LEU A 14 -7.62 46.61 41.83
CA LEU A 14 -8.10 45.50 40.97
C LEU A 14 -7.10 45.32 39.83
N VAL A 15 -6.24 44.31 39.91
CA VAL A 15 -5.37 43.87 38.80
C VAL A 15 -6.22 43.04 37.85
N VAL A 16 -6.64 43.64 36.76
CA VAL A 16 -7.28 42.91 35.63
C VAL A 16 -6.15 42.21 34.84
N ALA A 17 -5.94 40.92 35.13
CA ALA A 17 -5.10 40.07 34.29
C ALA A 17 -5.87 39.78 33.00
N LEU A 18 -5.52 40.49 31.92
CA LEU A 18 -5.93 40.07 30.55
C LEU A 18 -5.20 38.75 30.23
N GLY A 19 -5.85 37.64 30.50
CA GLY A 19 -5.45 36.35 29.99
C GLY A 19 -5.62 36.38 28.46
N ALA A 20 -4.51 36.49 27.74
CA ALA A 20 -4.49 36.19 26.30
C ALA A 20 -4.84 34.69 26.13
N ALA A 21 -6.11 34.40 25.96
CA ALA A 21 -6.54 33.08 25.47
C ALA A 21 -5.97 32.92 24.08
N SER A 22 -4.81 32.28 23.97
CA SER A 22 -4.33 31.74 22.68
C SER A 22 -5.40 30.75 22.22
N SER A 23 -6.24 31.16 21.29
CA SER A 23 -7.12 30.25 20.56
C SER A 23 -6.18 29.28 19.82
N ALA A 24 -5.94 28.11 20.37
CA ALA A 24 -5.33 27.03 19.63
C ALA A 24 -6.28 26.78 18.44
N LEU A 25 -5.90 27.25 17.25
CA LEU A 25 -6.61 26.90 16.04
C LEU A 25 -6.57 25.38 15.96
N ALA A 26 -7.75 24.76 15.90
CA ALA A 26 -7.85 23.32 15.72
C ALA A 26 -7.12 22.95 14.43
N ALA A 27 -6.27 21.91 14.48
CA ALA A 27 -5.55 21.43 13.31
C ALA A 27 -6.53 21.05 12.20
N THR A 28 -6.22 21.45 10.96
CA THR A 28 -6.95 21.01 9.77
C THR A 28 -6.83 19.49 9.67
N GLN A 29 -7.97 18.80 9.63
CA GLN A 29 -7.99 17.35 9.52
C GLN A 29 -8.24 16.94 8.08
N ILE A 30 -7.37 16.08 7.52
CA ILE A 30 -7.58 15.44 6.24
C ILE A 30 -7.63 13.93 6.43
N THR A 31 -8.65 13.31 5.82
CA THR A 31 -8.87 11.87 5.90
C THR A 31 -8.63 11.25 4.53
N GLY A 32 -7.81 10.20 4.51
CA GLY A 32 -7.63 9.34 3.35
C GLY A 32 -8.05 7.91 3.63
N ALA A 33 -8.44 7.18 2.60
CA ALA A 33 -8.75 5.76 2.74
C ALA A 33 -8.40 4.98 1.46
N GLY A 34 -8.07 3.70 1.62
CA GLY A 34 -7.83 2.84 0.46
C GLY A 34 -6.89 1.69 0.70
N ALA A 35 -5.98 1.48 -0.24
CA ALA A 35 -5.07 0.35 -0.31
C ALA A 35 -4.35 0.07 1.02
N SER A 36 -4.32 -1.21 1.40
CA SER A 36 -3.51 -1.66 2.55
C SER A 36 -2.02 -1.78 2.19
N PHE A 37 -1.71 -1.97 0.92
CA PHE A 37 -0.34 -2.07 0.41
C PHE A 37 0.56 -0.92 0.94
N PRO A 38 0.25 0.40 0.76
CA PRO A 38 1.10 1.49 1.21
C PRO A 38 0.81 1.95 2.64
N ALA A 39 -0.13 1.33 3.35
CA ALA A 39 -0.62 1.86 4.62
C ALA A 39 0.48 2.10 5.67
N PRO A 40 1.48 1.21 5.89
CA PRO A 40 2.59 1.47 6.80
C PRO A 40 3.38 2.74 6.44
N LEU A 41 3.65 2.95 5.15
CA LEU A 41 4.38 4.13 4.67
C LEU A 41 3.54 5.40 4.82
N TYR A 42 2.25 5.37 4.49
CA TYR A 42 1.36 6.54 4.63
C TYR A 42 1.15 6.92 6.10
N GLN A 43 1.09 5.96 7.01
CA GLN A 43 1.07 6.22 8.45
C GLN A 43 2.39 6.84 8.93
N ARG A 44 3.53 6.36 8.44
CA ARG A 44 4.83 6.98 8.71
C ARG A 44 4.90 8.41 8.15
N TRP A 45 4.44 8.63 6.94
CA TRP A 45 4.35 9.97 6.36
C TRP A 45 3.47 10.91 7.19
N ALA A 46 2.30 10.46 7.62
CA ALA A 46 1.40 11.25 8.45
C ALA A 46 2.07 11.70 9.76
N GLN A 47 2.81 10.80 10.43
CA GLN A 47 3.54 11.08 11.65
C GLN A 47 4.67 12.10 11.43
N GLU A 48 5.50 11.90 10.40
CA GLU A 48 6.63 12.77 10.11
C GLU A 48 6.19 14.14 9.55
N PHE A 49 5.16 14.15 8.74
CA PHE A 49 4.53 15.36 8.21
C PHE A 49 3.96 16.24 9.32
N TYR A 50 3.27 15.64 10.30
CA TYR A 50 2.72 16.37 11.46
C TYR A 50 3.79 17.07 12.30
N LYS A 51 4.99 16.50 12.42
CA LYS A 51 6.11 17.15 13.15
C LYS A 51 6.53 18.48 12.50
N ALA A 52 6.45 18.57 11.18
CA ALA A 52 6.79 19.77 10.41
C ALA A 52 5.58 20.70 10.18
N ASN A 53 4.36 20.16 10.24
CA ASN A 53 3.11 20.85 9.96
C ASN A 53 2.07 20.54 11.05
N PRO A 54 2.25 21.02 12.30
CA PRO A 54 1.37 20.67 13.43
C PRO A 54 -0.06 21.22 13.30
N ASP A 55 -0.28 22.10 12.36
CA ASP A 55 -1.57 22.64 11.94
C ASP A 55 -2.38 21.74 10.99
N ILE A 56 -1.78 20.62 10.52
CA ILE A 56 -2.45 19.66 9.63
C ILE A 56 -2.31 18.25 10.20
N GLN A 57 -3.43 17.59 10.45
CA GLN A 57 -3.49 16.20 10.89
C GLN A 57 -3.99 15.31 9.77
N VAL A 58 -3.23 14.26 9.43
CA VAL A 58 -3.59 13.29 8.40
C VAL A 58 -4.02 11.98 9.06
N ASN A 59 -5.20 11.49 8.67
CA ASN A 59 -5.73 10.21 9.10
C ASN A 59 -5.93 9.29 7.88
N TYR A 60 -5.21 8.17 7.82
CA TYR A 60 -5.32 7.19 6.74
C TYR A 60 -5.93 5.88 7.21
N GLN A 61 -6.96 5.41 6.50
CA GLN A 61 -7.68 4.18 6.80
C GLN A 61 -7.36 3.09 5.77
N SER A 62 -6.75 2.00 6.21
CA SER A 62 -6.50 0.79 5.41
C SER A 62 -7.80 -0.01 5.26
N VAL A 63 -8.48 0.16 4.13
CA VAL A 63 -9.79 -0.48 3.86
C VAL A 63 -9.81 -1.29 2.56
N GLY A 64 -8.69 -1.31 1.84
CA GLY A 64 -8.54 -1.91 0.52
C GLY A 64 -8.84 -0.94 -0.62
N SER A 65 -8.19 -1.16 -1.78
CA SER A 65 -8.28 -0.28 -2.95
C SER A 65 -9.72 -0.09 -3.45
N GLY A 66 -10.51 -1.17 -3.49
CA GLY A 66 -11.89 -1.09 -3.96
C GLY A 66 -12.78 -0.20 -3.08
N ALA A 67 -12.63 -0.28 -1.75
CA ALA A 67 -13.36 0.59 -0.83
C ALA A 67 -12.82 2.02 -0.90
N GLY A 68 -11.50 2.20 -1.04
CA GLY A 68 -10.87 3.51 -1.21
C GLY A 68 -11.37 4.26 -2.44
N ILE A 69 -11.41 3.60 -3.61
CA ILE A 69 -11.97 4.18 -4.84
C ILE A 69 -13.44 4.55 -4.64
N LYS A 70 -14.24 3.68 -4.04
CA LYS A 70 -15.67 3.97 -3.78
C LYS A 70 -15.85 5.18 -2.87
N GLN A 71 -15.10 5.27 -1.76
CA GLN A 71 -15.17 6.40 -0.84
C GLN A 71 -14.69 7.70 -1.51
N PHE A 72 -13.67 7.62 -2.36
CA PHE A 72 -13.19 8.76 -3.14
C PHE A 72 -14.26 9.24 -4.14
N ILE A 73 -14.88 8.35 -4.90
CA ILE A 73 -15.93 8.69 -5.88
C ILE A 73 -17.10 9.40 -5.20
N VAL A 74 -17.57 8.91 -4.04
CA VAL A 74 -18.70 9.52 -3.33
C VAL A 74 -18.33 10.71 -2.45
N GLY A 75 -17.05 11.10 -2.38
CA GLY A 75 -16.61 12.30 -1.66
C GLY A 75 -16.58 12.19 -0.14
N THR A 76 -16.47 10.99 0.43
CA THR A 76 -16.45 10.79 1.90
C THR A 76 -15.03 10.88 2.51
N VAL A 77 -14.02 11.02 1.69
CA VAL A 77 -12.61 11.20 2.09
C VAL A 77 -11.99 12.37 1.32
N ASN A 78 -10.92 12.96 1.83
CA ASN A 78 -10.22 14.06 1.17
C ASN A 78 -9.25 13.57 0.10
N PHE A 79 -8.78 12.32 0.20
CA PHE A 79 -7.98 11.63 -0.81
C PHE A 79 -8.21 10.12 -0.71
N GLY A 80 -8.00 9.42 -1.81
CA GLY A 80 -8.03 7.96 -1.86
C GLY A 80 -6.65 7.35 -2.04
N ALA A 81 -6.57 6.02 -1.98
CA ALA A 81 -5.37 5.27 -2.38
C ALA A 81 -5.73 3.93 -3.00
N SER A 82 -4.98 3.55 -4.04
CA SER A 82 -5.21 2.29 -4.76
C SER A 82 -3.95 1.78 -5.45
N ASP A 83 -3.71 0.46 -5.42
CA ASP A 83 -2.67 -0.21 -6.21
C ASP A 83 -3.21 -0.66 -7.58
N ALA A 84 -4.52 -0.59 -7.77
CA ALA A 84 -5.18 -0.63 -9.07
C ALA A 84 -5.60 0.80 -9.42
N ALA A 85 -4.91 1.47 -10.34
CA ALA A 85 -5.31 2.80 -10.77
C ALA A 85 -6.78 2.78 -11.25
N MET A 86 -7.50 3.90 -11.03
CA MET A 86 -8.89 4.02 -11.45
C MET A 86 -9.02 3.84 -12.96
N THR A 87 -10.08 3.16 -13.38
CA THR A 87 -10.46 3.09 -14.80
C THR A 87 -11.04 4.43 -15.26
N ASP A 88 -11.17 4.62 -16.57
CA ASP A 88 -11.78 5.85 -17.10
C ASP A 88 -13.26 5.97 -16.67
N GLU A 89 -13.96 4.84 -16.54
CA GLU A 89 -15.33 4.79 -16.03
C GLU A 89 -15.40 5.16 -14.54
N GLU A 90 -14.44 4.71 -13.72
CA GLU A 90 -14.34 5.09 -12.31
C GLU A 90 -14.01 6.59 -12.16
N ILE A 91 -13.11 7.12 -12.99
CA ILE A 91 -12.77 8.55 -13.02
C ILE A 91 -13.99 9.40 -13.40
N ALA A 92 -14.74 8.98 -14.41
CA ALA A 92 -15.94 9.69 -14.86
C ALA A 92 -17.04 9.79 -13.79
N GLN A 93 -17.05 8.87 -12.81
CA GLN A 93 -17.98 8.91 -11.68
C GLN A 93 -17.56 9.88 -10.56
N ALA A 94 -16.29 10.29 -10.52
CA ALA A 94 -15.81 11.24 -9.53
C ALA A 94 -16.19 12.68 -9.96
N SER A 95 -17.21 13.25 -9.37
CA SER A 95 -17.75 14.57 -9.76
C SER A 95 -16.74 15.71 -9.66
N GLN A 96 -15.75 15.59 -8.79
CA GLN A 96 -14.65 16.54 -8.61
C GLN A 96 -13.43 16.20 -9.49
N GLY A 97 -13.55 15.23 -10.40
CA GLY A 97 -12.43 14.69 -11.16
C GLY A 97 -11.47 13.87 -10.31
N ALA A 98 -10.51 13.24 -10.95
CA ALA A 98 -9.48 12.46 -10.27
C ALA A 98 -8.11 12.66 -10.92
N VAL A 99 -7.11 12.94 -10.09
CA VAL A 99 -5.70 12.99 -10.45
C VAL A 99 -5.01 11.85 -9.70
N MET A 100 -4.39 10.93 -10.44
CA MET A 100 -3.69 9.79 -9.86
C MET A 100 -2.21 10.10 -9.73
N ILE A 101 -1.70 10.08 -8.49
CA ILE A 101 -0.34 10.42 -8.16
C ILE A 101 0.40 9.16 -7.74
N PRO A 102 1.36 8.63 -8.53
CA PRO A 102 2.24 7.56 -8.07
C PRO A 102 2.95 8.01 -6.78
N ALA A 103 2.81 7.23 -5.72
CA ALA A 103 3.28 7.61 -4.39
C ALA A 103 4.55 6.84 -3.97
N THR A 104 4.57 5.55 -4.25
CA THR A 104 5.69 4.64 -4.04
C THR A 104 5.50 3.42 -4.91
N ALA A 105 6.42 2.48 -4.83
CA ALA A 105 6.32 1.18 -5.49
C ALA A 105 6.76 0.06 -4.52
N GLY A 106 6.49 -1.18 -4.88
CA GLY A 106 6.92 -2.34 -4.10
C GLY A 106 6.57 -3.65 -4.77
N SER A 107 7.11 -4.73 -4.21
CA SER A 107 6.87 -6.08 -4.66
C SER A 107 5.65 -6.71 -4.00
N ILE A 108 4.92 -7.54 -4.75
CA ILE A 108 3.95 -8.47 -4.19
C ILE A 108 4.62 -9.83 -4.13
N VAL A 109 4.80 -10.33 -2.92
CA VAL A 109 5.56 -11.57 -2.67
C VAL A 109 4.63 -12.73 -2.38
N VAL A 110 5.04 -13.92 -2.77
CA VAL A 110 4.41 -15.17 -2.31
C VAL A 110 5.10 -15.54 -1.00
N ALA A 111 4.43 -15.20 0.10
CA ALA A 111 4.90 -15.51 1.45
C ALA A 111 4.32 -16.86 1.91
N TYR A 112 5.08 -17.60 2.72
CA TYR A 112 4.68 -18.91 3.16
C TYR A 112 5.12 -19.22 4.60
N ASN A 113 4.57 -20.29 5.17
CA ASN A 113 4.87 -20.77 6.52
C ASN A 113 5.29 -22.25 6.48
N LEU A 114 6.56 -22.49 6.19
CA LEU A 114 7.23 -23.78 6.30
C LEU A 114 8.42 -23.64 7.26
N PRO A 115 8.27 -23.97 8.55
CA PRO A 115 9.34 -23.80 9.52
C PRO A 115 10.63 -24.54 9.13
N GLY A 116 11.74 -23.81 9.09
CA GLY A 116 13.06 -24.39 8.78
C GLY A 116 13.37 -24.57 7.27
N LEU A 117 12.50 -24.14 6.39
CA LEU A 117 12.67 -24.22 4.94
C LEU A 117 12.67 -22.82 4.28
N PRO A 118 13.74 -22.06 4.42
CA PRO A 118 13.88 -20.78 3.73
C PRO A 118 14.14 -20.95 2.23
N ASN A 119 13.88 -19.90 1.46
CA ASN A 119 14.24 -19.80 0.05
C ASN A 119 13.62 -20.87 -0.87
N VAL A 120 12.41 -21.29 -0.60
CA VAL A 120 11.65 -22.19 -1.49
C VAL A 120 11.50 -21.50 -2.85
N LYS A 121 11.84 -22.24 -3.92
CA LYS A 121 11.70 -21.81 -5.31
C LYS A 121 10.36 -22.27 -5.85
N LEU A 122 9.61 -21.39 -6.44
CA LEU A 122 8.36 -21.71 -7.12
C LEU A 122 8.46 -21.35 -8.60
N SER A 123 8.39 -22.38 -9.46
CA SER A 123 8.27 -22.17 -10.90
C SER A 123 6.95 -21.47 -11.24
N ARG A 124 6.85 -20.86 -12.43
CA ARG A 124 5.63 -20.22 -12.92
C ARG A 124 4.45 -21.18 -12.85
N GLU A 125 4.65 -22.42 -13.25
CA GLU A 125 3.65 -23.47 -13.17
C GLU A 125 3.28 -23.82 -11.72
N ALA A 126 4.26 -23.89 -10.80
CA ALA A 126 4.05 -24.22 -9.41
C ALA A 126 3.19 -23.16 -8.70
N TYR A 127 3.55 -21.85 -8.76
CA TYR A 127 2.74 -20.87 -8.05
C TYR A 127 1.38 -20.63 -8.71
N VAL A 128 1.25 -20.73 -10.02
CA VAL A 128 -0.06 -20.75 -10.69
C VAL A 128 -0.89 -21.95 -10.20
N GLY A 129 -0.31 -23.14 -10.17
CA GLY A 129 -0.97 -24.38 -9.73
C GLY A 129 -1.46 -24.31 -8.27
N ILE A 130 -0.68 -23.68 -7.39
CA ILE A 130 -1.07 -23.43 -5.99
C ILE A 130 -2.34 -22.60 -5.93
N PHE A 131 -2.38 -21.46 -6.61
CA PHE A 131 -3.54 -20.54 -6.55
C PHE A 131 -4.74 -21.01 -7.38
N LEU A 132 -4.55 -21.98 -8.28
CA LEU A 132 -5.64 -22.74 -8.92
C LEU A 132 -6.14 -23.91 -8.07
N GLY A 133 -5.49 -24.23 -6.92
CA GLY A 133 -5.82 -25.39 -6.10
C GLY A 133 -5.46 -26.73 -6.75
N LYS A 134 -4.63 -26.72 -7.81
CA LYS A 134 -4.13 -27.93 -8.50
C LYS A 134 -2.90 -28.52 -7.78
N VAL A 135 -2.08 -27.70 -7.15
CA VAL A 135 -0.97 -28.10 -6.27
C VAL A 135 -1.43 -27.99 -4.82
N THR A 136 -1.64 -29.12 -4.18
CA THR A 136 -2.26 -29.21 -2.86
C THR A 136 -1.31 -29.67 -1.75
N LYS A 137 -0.08 -30.07 -2.11
CA LYS A 137 0.96 -30.54 -1.17
C LYS A 137 2.27 -29.79 -1.43
N TRP A 138 3.02 -29.53 -0.36
CA TRP A 138 4.33 -28.88 -0.48
C TRP A 138 5.39 -29.78 -1.11
N ASN A 139 5.30 -31.10 -0.94
CA ASN A 139 6.17 -32.07 -1.61
C ASN A 139 5.71 -32.48 -3.02
N ASP A 140 4.78 -31.74 -3.62
CA ASP A 140 4.35 -31.98 -4.99
C ASP A 140 5.57 -31.97 -5.94
N PRO A 141 5.68 -32.93 -6.89
CA PRO A 141 6.77 -32.99 -7.84
C PRO A 141 7.07 -31.68 -8.57
N ILE A 142 6.04 -30.87 -8.85
CA ILE A 142 6.18 -29.58 -9.52
C ILE A 142 6.96 -28.55 -8.67
N ILE A 143 6.87 -28.63 -7.34
CA ILE A 143 7.66 -27.82 -6.42
C ILE A 143 9.03 -28.46 -6.22
N ALA A 144 9.08 -29.77 -6.03
CA ALA A 144 10.31 -30.52 -5.72
C ALA A 144 11.37 -30.39 -6.83
N VAL A 145 10.97 -30.35 -8.09
CA VAL A 145 11.91 -30.24 -9.22
C VAL A 145 12.71 -28.93 -9.22
N ALA A 146 12.14 -27.85 -8.71
CA ALA A 146 12.82 -26.57 -8.56
C ALA A 146 13.68 -26.48 -7.28
N ASN A 147 13.54 -27.43 -6.37
CA ASN A 147 14.18 -27.44 -5.04
C ASN A 147 14.99 -28.72 -4.78
N PRO A 148 15.96 -29.08 -5.66
CA PRO A 148 16.72 -30.30 -5.50
C PRO A 148 17.51 -30.29 -4.17
N GLY A 149 17.37 -31.39 -3.39
CA GLY A 149 18.02 -31.54 -2.09
C GLY A 149 17.31 -30.86 -0.91
N MET A 150 16.18 -30.20 -1.13
CA MET A 150 15.33 -29.68 -0.07
C MET A 150 14.33 -30.76 0.37
N ASP A 151 14.28 -31.05 1.68
CA ASP A 151 13.33 -32.03 2.25
C ASP A 151 11.96 -31.37 2.44
N LEU A 152 11.20 -31.29 1.34
CA LEU A 152 9.85 -30.69 1.34
C LEU A 152 8.87 -31.61 2.09
N PRO A 153 8.08 -31.08 3.05
CA PRO A 153 7.22 -31.91 3.88
C PRO A 153 5.99 -32.40 3.11
N ASP A 154 5.49 -33.58 3.45
CA ASP A 154 4.15 -34.03 3.09
C ASP A 154 3.10 -33.26 3.91
N MET A 155 2.92 -32.00 3.53
CA MET A 155 2.04 -31.04 4.20
C MET A 155 1.09 -30.41 3.20
N ASP A 156 -0.16 -30.22 3.61
CA ASP A 156 -1.15 -29.54 2.77
C ASP A 156 -0.77 -28.09 2.55
N VAL A 157 -0.99 -27.61 1.33
CA VAL A 157 -0.89 -26.20 0.96
C VAL A 157 -2.18 -25.48 1.37
N VAL A 158 -2.09 -24.52 2.29
CA VAL A 158 -3.23 -23.71 2.73
C VAL A 158 -3.14 -22.34 2.06
N VAL A 159 -3.92 -22.11 1.02
CA VAL A 159 -3.91 -20.86 0.26
C VAL A 159 -4.57 -19.74 1.07
N CYS A 160 -3.89 -18.60 1.22
CA CYS A 160 -4.39 -17.41 1.89
C CYS A 160 -4.60 -16.28 0.88
N THR A 161 -5.83 -15.78 0.77
CA THR A 161 -6.25 -14.78 -0.21
C THR A 161 -6.85 -13.55 0.46
N ARG A 162 -7.30 -12.57 -0.33
CA ARG A 162 -7.94 -11.35 0.17
C ARG A 162 -9.46 -11.48 0.18
N SER A 163 -10.08 -11.00 1.27
CA SER A 163 -11.55 -10.94 1.41
C SER A 163 -12.15 -9.61 0.99
N ASP A 164 -11.33 -8.57 0.77
CA ASP A 164 -11.73 -7.22 0.39
C ASP A 164 -11.41 -6.92 -1.08
N GLY A 165 -11.96 -5.85 -1.63
CA GLY A 165 -11.57 -5.33 -2.94
C GLY A 165 -10.14 -4.78 -2.89
N SER A 166 -9.17 -5.55 -3.37
CA SER A 166 -7.74 -5.38 -3.15
C SER A 166 -6.98 -5.01 -4.43
N GLY A 167 -6.19 -3.94 -4.38
CA GLY A 167 -5.24 -3.63 -5.44
C GLY A 167 -4.10 -4.66 -5.51
N THR A 168 -3.66 -5.19 -4.35
CA THR A 168 -2.68 -6.29 -4.29
C THR A 168 -3.21 -7.53 -5.03
N THR A 169 -4.50 -7.89 -4.83
CA THR A 169 -5.14 -8.96 -5.59
C THR A 169 -5.18 -8.66 -7.09
N PHE A 170 -5.54 -7.43 -7.47
CA PHE A 170 -5.58 -7.03 -8.87
C PHE A 170 -4.22 -7.24 -9.56
N VAL A 171 -3.14 -6.74 -8.97
CA VAL A 171 -1.79 -6.86 -9.55
C VAL A 171 -1.33 -8.32 -9.58
N PHE A 172 -1.58 -9.06 -8.52
CA PHE A 172 -1.23 -10.48 -8.43
C PHE A 172 -1.97 -11.31 -9.47
N THR A 173 -3.29 -11.18 -9.56
CA THR A 173 -4.11 -11.93 -10.53
C THR A 173 -3.81 -11.51 -11.97
N LYS A 174 -3.53 -10.23 -12.20
CA LYS A 174 -3.09 -9.73 -13.51
C LYS A 174 -1.80 -10.39 -13.97
N HIS A 175 -0.83 -10.56 -13.06
CA HIS A 175 0.39 -11.31 -13.36
C HIS A 175 0.09 -12.78 -13.65
N LEU A 176 -0.71 -13.45 -12.80
CA LEU A 176 -1.03 -14.87 -13.01
C LEU A 176 -1.79 -15.11 -14.32
N ALA A 177 -2.73 -14.22 -14.67
CA ALA A 177 -3.45 -14.28 -15.94
C ALA A 177 -2.52 -14.07 -17.15
N ALA A 178 -1.56 -13.16 -17.03
CA ALA A 178 -0.59 -12.90 -18.11
C ALA A 178 0.35 -14.09 -18.38
N ILE A 179 0.62 -14.93 -17.37
CA ILE A 179 1.55 -16.06 -17.50
C ILE A 179 0.85 -17.42 -17.70
N SER A 180 -0.47 -17.49 -17.48
CA SER A 180 -1.24 -18.75 -17.55
C SER A 180 -2.62 -18.51 -18.17
N PRO A 181 -2.85 -19.01 -19.39
CA PRO A 181 -4.17 -18.99 -20.00
C PRO A 181 -5.24 -19.75 -19.18
N ASP A 182 -4.85 -20.81 -18.47
CA ASP A 182 -5.77 -21.54 -17.59
C ASP A 182 -6.21 -20.66 -16.42
N PHE A 183 -5.28 -19.92 -15.80
CA PHE A 183 -5.62 -19.00 -14.72
C PHE A 183 -6.52 -17.86 -15.21
N ASP A 184 -6.21 -17.29 -16.37
CA ASP A 184 -7.02 -16.24 -16.96
C ASP A 184 -8.47 -16.71 -17.22
N LYS A 185 -8.62 -17.93 -17.72
CA LYS A 185 -9.93 -18.53 -17.97
C LYS A 185 -10.70 -18.92 -16.71
N GLU A 186 -10.03 -19.49 -15.69
CA GLU A 186 -10.68 -20.05 -14.51
C GLU A 186 -10.95 -19.00 -13.43
N VAL A 187 -10.06 -18.02 -13.28
CA VAL A 187 -10.08 -16.99 -12.21
C VAL A 187 -10.13 -15.59 -12.80
N GLY A 188 -9.28 -15.29 -13.79
CA GLY A 188 -9.13 -13.98 -14.40
C GLY A 188 -8.41 -12.96 -13.50
N GLU A 189 -8.42 -11.68 -13.94
CA GLU A 189 -7.84 -10.57 -13.21
C GLU A 189 -8.93 -9.72 -12.53
N GLY A 190 -8.65 -9.17 -11.33
CA GLY A 190 -9.60 -8.29 -10.67
C GLY A 190 -9.19 -7.86 -9.26
N LYS A 191 -9.80 -6.76 -8.78
CA LYS A 191 -9.69 -6.33 -7.38
C LYS A 191 -10.36 -7.34 -6.42
N ALA A 192 -11.30 -8.11 -6.92
CA ALA A 192 -11.97 -9.23 -6.24
C ALA A 192 -12.27 -10.30 -7.28
N VAL A 193 -11.82 -11.52 -7.03
CA VAL A 193 -12.02 -12.69 -7.90
C VAL A 193 -12.58 -13.85 -7.08
N THR A 194 -13.13 -14.86 -7.77
CA THR A 194 -13.56 -16.10 -7.13
C THR A 194 -12.39 -17.07 -7.09
N TRP A 195 -11.78 -17.22 -5.93
CA TRP A 195 -10.69 -18.18 -5.73
C TRP A 195 -11.23 -19.60 -5.65
N PRO A 196 -10.60 -20.57 -6.34
CA PRO A 196 -11.06 -21.98 -6.29
C PRO A 196 -10.83 -22.65 -4.93
N THR A 197 -9.90 -22.13 -4.13
CA THR A 197 -9.54 -22.68 -2.81
C THR A 197 -9.00 -21.59 -1.89
N GLY A 198 -8.89 -21.92 -0.62
CA GLY A 198 -8.19 -21.10 0.37
C GLY A 198 -9.09 -20.44 1.41
N VAL A 199 -8.43 -19.69 2.30
CA VAL A 199 -9.05 -18.88 3.35
C VAL A 199 -8.74 -17.40 3.06
N ALA A 200 -9.65 -16.51 3.45
CA ALA A 200 -9.54 -15.11 3.07
C ALA A 200 -9.32 -14.18 4.27
N GLY A 201 -8.32 -13.30 4.20
CA GLY A 201 -8.00 -12.27 5.18
C GLY A 201 -8.26 -10.87 4.65
N LYS A 202 -8.67 -9.94 5.53
CA LYS A 202 -8.87 -8.55 5.16
C LYS A 202 -7.53 -7.79 5.19
N GLY A 203 -7.22 -7.10 4.10
CA GLY A 203 -5.99 -6.32 3.96
C GLY A 203 -4.73 -7.20 3.84
N ASN A 204 -3.58 -6.60 3.59
CA ASN A 204 -2.29 -7.28 3.66
C ASN A 204 -2.04 -7.82 5.09
N GLU A 205 -2.43 -7.06 6.10
CA GLU A 205 -2.35 -7.41 7.52
C GLU A 205 -3.09 -8.71 7.85
N GLY A 206 -4.31 -8.89 7.35
CA GLY A 206 -5.11 -10.09 7.59
C GLY A 206 -4.52 -11.34 6.91
N VAL A 207 -4.05 -11.22 5.66
CA VAL A 207 -3.37 -12.32 4.95
C VAL A 207 -2.06 -12.69 5.65
N THR A 208 -1.25 -11.69 6.04
CA THR A 208 -0.01 -11.90 6.81
C THR A 208 -0.26 -12.67 8.10
N ALA A 209 -1.33 -12.31 8.84
CA ALA A 209 -1.69 -12.99 10.07
C ALA A 209 -2.11 -14.46 9.83
N LEU A 210 -2.89 -14.73 8.78
CA LEU A 210 -3.29 -16.10 8.40
C LEU A 210 -2.07 -16.95 8.06
N ILE A 211 -1.15 -16.43 7.24
CA ILE A 211 0.07 -17.17 6.88
C ILE A 211 0.89 -17.48 8.14
N LYS A 212 1.10 -16.48 9.00
CA LYS A 212 1.91 -16.63 10.21
C LYS A 212 1.38 -17.67 11.18
N GLN A 213 0.05 -17.79 11.29
CA GLN A 213 -0.62 -18.66 12.24
C GLN A 213 -0.81 -20.10 11.74
N SER A 214 -0.71 -20.36 10.43
CA SER A 214 -1.08 -21.64 9.82
C SER A 214 0.13 -22.31 9.19
N PRO A 215 0.67 -23.41 9.77
CA PRO A 215 1.69 -24.22 9.10
C PRO A 215 1.19 -24.70 7.72
N GLY A 216 2.07 -24.66 6.72
CA GLY A 216 1.73 -24.98 5.33
C GLY A 216 0.99 -23.85 4.57
N ALA A 217 0.73 -22.73 5.22
CA ALA A 217 0.07 -21.61 4.56
C ALA A 217 0.99 -20.95 3.51
N VAL A 218 0.37 -20.47 2.44
CA VAL A 218 0.96 -19.66 1.38
C VAL A 218 -0.03 -18.59 0.93
N GLY A 219 0.45 -17.38 0.68
CA GLY A 219 -0.41 -16.30 0.23
C GLY A 219 0.41 -15.17 -0.40
N TYR A 220 -0.27 -14.17 -0.93
CA TYR A 220 0.37 -13.01 -1.53
C TYR A 220 0.13 -11.77 -0.67
N VAL A 221 1.23 -11.05 -0.40
CA VAL A 221 1.23 -9.81 0.38
C VAL A 221 2.27 -8.84 -0.19
N GLU A 222 2.17 -7.58 0.18
CA GLU A 222 3.24 -6.62 -0.09
C GLU A 222 4.49 -6.99 0.73
N PHE A 223 5.68 -6.79 0.14
CA PHE A 223 6.98 -7.22 0.65
C PHE A 223 7.26 -6.77 2.10
N GLY A 224 6.98 -5.51 2.44
CA GLY A 224 7.19 -4.98 3.78
C GLY A 224 6.36 -5.70 4.85
N TYR A 225 5.17 -6.17 4.51
CA TYR A 225 4.35 -6.97 5.43
C TYR A 225 5.01 -8.33 5.72
N ALA A 226 5.53 -9.01 4.71
CA ALA A 226 6.24 -10.28 4.92
C ALA A 226 7.53 -10.07 5.71
N LYS A 227 8.38 -9.11 5.28
CA LYS A 227 9.67 -8.77 5.89
C LYS A 227 9.53 -8.41 7.37
N ASN A 228 8.65 -7.47 7.69
CA ASN A 228 8.49 -6.95 9.05
C ASN A 228 7.80 -7.93 10.01
N ASN A 229 7.15 -8.98 9.48
CA ASN A 229 6.55 -10.05 10.27
C ASN A 229 7.37 -11.35 10.31
N GLY A 230 8.55 -11.37 9.67
CA GLY A 230 9.45 -12.51 9.63
C GLY A 230 8.86 -13.71 8.90
N LEU A 231 8.05 -13.48 7.86
CA LEU A 231 7.57 -14.54 6.98
C LEU A 231 8.64 -14.92 5.95
N GLU A 232 8.73 -16.20 5.65
CA GLU A 232 9.51 -16.67 4.52
C GLU A 232 8.84 -16.26 3.20
N MET A 233 9.66 -15.93 2.20
CA MET A 233 9.21 -15.49 0.88
C MET A 233 9.81 -16.38 -0.19
N ALA A 234 8.98 -16.86 -1.10
CA ALA A 234 9.43 -17.71 -2.19
C ALA A 234 10.26 -16.92 -3.21
N MET A 235 11.29 -17.57 -3.76
CA MET A 235 11.93 -17.13 -4.98
C MET A 235 11.02 -17.51 -6.15
N LEU A 236 10.58 -16.53 -6.93
CA LEU A 236 9.69 -16.76 -8.06
C LEU A 236 10.48 -16.83 -9.38
N GLU A 237 10.10 -17.79 -10.22
CA GLU A 237 10.60 -17.86 -11.58
C GLU A 237 10.05 -16.67 -12.40
N ASN A 238 10.95 -15.87 -12.98
CA ASN A 238 10.62 -14.75 -13.83
C ASN A 238 10.52 -15.16 -15.31
N LYS A 239 10.21 -14.21 -16.19
CA LYS A 239 10.10 -14.44 -17.64
C LYS A 239 11.37 -14.96 -18.29
N SER A 240 12.54 -14.68 -17.71
CA SER A 240 13.85 -15.17 -18.18
C SER A 240 14.19 -16.59 -17.70
N GLY A 241 13.30 -17.25 -16.93
CA GLY A 241 13.53 -18.57 -16.34
C GLY A 241 14.44 -18.56 -15.11
N GLU A 242 14.68 -17.39 -14.51
CA GLU A 242 15.50 -17.25 -13.31
C GLU A 242 14.62 -17.22 -12.06
N PHE A 243 15.06 -17.91 -10.99
CA PHE A 243 14.44 -17.80 -9.68
C PHE A 243 14.98 -16.58 -8.96
N VAL A 244 14.13 -15.57 -8.77
CA VAL A 244 14.52 -14.26 -8.21
C VAL A 244 13.92 -14.10 -6.82
N SER A 245 14.78 -13.76 -5.85
CA SER A 245 14.36 -13.39 -4.51
C SER A 245 13.71 -11.99 -4.52
N PRO A 246 12.66 -11.77 -3.72
CA PRO A 246 12.13 -10.45 -3.51
C PRO A 246 13.09 -9.63 -2.64
N THR A 247 13.77 -8.68 -3.26
CA THR A 247 14.68 -7.73 -2.59
C THR A 247 14.40 -6.32 -3.11
N ASP A 248 14.91 -5.32 -2.40
CA ASP A 248 14.81 -3.93 -2.84
C ASP A 248 15.49 -3.75 -4.21
N GLU A 249 16.64 -4.45 -4.45
CA GLU A 249 17.38 -4.40 -5.70
C GLU A 249 16.60 -5.02 -6.86
N SER A 250 16.02 -6.22 -6.65
CA SER A 250 15.26 -6.92 -7.71
C SER A 250 13.99 -6.17 -8.08
N ALA A 251 13.34 -5.53 -7.11
CA ALA A 251 12.19 -4.66 -7.34
C ALA A 251 12.59 -3.37 -8.08
N ALA A 252 13.68 -2.72 -7.68
CA ALA A 252 14.20 -1.53 -8.35
C ALA A 252 14.62 -1.82 -9.80
N ALA A 253 15.24 -2.98 -10.06
CA ALA A 253 15.60 -3.43 -11.41
C ALA A 253 14.34 -3.58 -12.28
N THR A 254 13.28 -4.16 -11.75
CA THR A 254 11.99 -4.25 -12.45
C THR A 254 11.43 -2.86 -12.78
N LEU A 255 11.40 -1.95 -11.82
CA LEU A 255 10.86 -0.60 -12.03
C LEU A 255 11.69 0.22 -13.03
N ALA A 256 13.00 0.04 -13.04
CA ALA A 256 13.88 0.70 -14.01
C ALA A 256 13.60 0.27 -15.47
N SER A 257 13.05 -0.92 -15.68
CA SER A 257 12.63 -1.41 -17.00
C SER A 257 11.28 -0.88 -17.47
N VAL A 258 10.52 -0.18 -16.58
CA VAL A 258 9.15 0.27 -16.85
C VAL A 258 9.14 1.73 -17.27
N THR A 259 8.54 1.99 -18.43
CA THR A 259 8.26 3.37 -18.88
C THR A 259 6.88 3.78 -18.39
N LEU A 260 6.83 4.80 -17.52
CA LEU A 260 5.56 5.36 -17.04
C LEU A 260 4.95 6.25 -18.12
N PRO A 261 3.73 5.95 -18.63
CA PRO A 261 3.06 6.75 -19.64
C PRO A 261 2.60 8.11 -19.07
N GLU A 262 2.09 8.99 -19.93
CA GLU A 262 1.65 10.35 -19.51
C GLU A 262 0.48 10.32 -18.52
N ASN A 263 -0.42 9.34 -18.66
CA ASN A 263 -1.54 9.16 -17.73
C ASN A 263 -1.13 8.52 -16.38
N LEU A 264 0.15 8.25 -16.17
CA LEU A 264 0.76 7.70 -14.95
C LEU A 264 0.20 6.32 -14.53
N ARG A 265 -0.46 5.58 -15.44
CA ARG A 265 -1.08 4.27 -15.17
C ARG A 265 -0.30 3.17 -15.87
N VAL A 266 0.40 2.33 -15.13
CA VAL A 266 1.12 1.18 -15.65
C VAL A 266 1.19 0.06 -14.62
N TRP A 267 1.00 -1.16 -15.09
CA TRP A 267 1.21 -2.37 -14.30
C TRP A 267 2.15 -3.28 -15.07
N PRO A 268 3.39 -3.44 -14.59
CA PRO A 268 4.33 -4.38 -15.20
C PRO A 268 3.81 -5.80 -15.00
N SER A 269 3.15 -6.34 -16.02
CA SER A 269 2.71 -7.74 -16.01
C SER A 269 3.79 -8.57 -16.67
N ASP A 270 4.41 -9.49 -15.93
CA ASP A 270 5.47 -10.38 -16.41
C ASP A 270 6.66 -9.63 -17.08
N PRO A 271 7.33 -8.72 -16.36
CA PRO A 271 8.38 -7.87 -16.92
C PRO A 271 9.57 -8.69 -17.41
N GLU A 272 10.16 -8.24 -18.53
CA GLU A 272 11.39 -8.83 -19.06
C GLU A 272 12.60 -8.33 -18.28
N GLY A 273 13.64 -9.16 -18.23
CA GLY A 273 14.94 -8.81 -17.68
C GLY A 273 15.47 -9.82 -16.66
N LYS A 274 16.79 -10.05 -16.75
CA LYS A 274 17.49 -10.88 -15.77
C LYS A 274 17.49 -10.19 -14.41
N GLY A 275 17.26 -10.97 -13.36
CA GLY A 275 17.23 -10.45 -12.00
C GLY A 275 15.98 -9.62 -11.64
N ASN A 276 15.06 -9.38 -12.58
CA ASN A 276 13.81 -8.68 -12.32
C ASN A 276 12.86 -9.56 -11.51
N TYR A 277 12.37 -9.04 -10.35
CA TYR A 277 11.32 -9.71 -9.62
C TYR A 277 9.99 -9.59 -10.39
N PRO A 278 9.23 -10.70 -10.58
CA PRO A 278 8.16 -10.72 -11.58
C PRO A 278 6.91 -9.91 -11.20
N ILE A 279 6.68 -9.61 -9.92
CA ILE A 279 5.44 -8.96 -9.45
C ILE A 279 5.77 -7.69 -8.67
N VAL A 280 5.87 -6.58 -9.39
CA VAL A 280 6.16 -5.25 -8.85
C VAL A 280 5.10 -4.27 -9.35
N THR A 281 4.70 -3.32 -8.53
CA THR A 281 3.71 -2.32 -8.89
C THR A 281 4.01 -0.96 -8.28
N PHE A 282 3.51 0.09 -8.92
CA PHE A 282 3.26 1.37 -8.26
C PHE A 282 1.99 1.29 -7.41
N THR A 283 1.86 2.21 -6.47
CA THR A 283 0.60 2.52 -5.79
C THR A 283 0.31 4.01 -5.92
N TRP A 284 -0.95 4.37 -6.01
CA TRP A 284 -1.38 5.74 -6.31
C TRP A 284 -2.14 6.35 -5.14
N LEU A 285 -1.85 7.62 -4.85
CA LEU A 285 -2.79 8.50 -4.18
C LEU A 285 -3.79 9.04 -5.21
N LEU A 286 -5.06 9.03 -4.84
CA LEU A 286 -6.17 9.57 -5.63
C LEU A 286 -6.52 10.93 -5.05
N VAL A 287 -6.31 11.98 -5.82
CA VAL A 287 -6.52 13.38 -5.42
C VAL A 287 -7.61 13.97 -6.30
N TYR A 288 -8.52 14.76 -5.74
CA TYR A 288 -9.55 15.40 -6.57
C TYR A 288 -8.91 16.41 -7.54
N GLY A 289 -9.47 16.51 -8.73
CA GLY A 289 -9.07 17.54 -9.70
C GLY A 289 -9.44 18.95 -9.24
N GLU A 290 -10.54 19.05 -8.45
CA GLU A 290 -11.03 20.30 -7.88
C GLU A 290 -11.58 20.07 -6.48
N TYR A 291 -11.19 20.92 -5.52
CA TYR A 291 -11.68 20.92 -4.15
C TYR A 291 -12.58 22.14 -3.91
N SER A 292 -13.72 21.94 -3.27
CA SER A 292 -14.60 23.05 -2.86
C SER A 292 -14.06 23.87 -1.68
N ASP A 293 -13.13 23.28 -0.89
CA ASP A 293 -12.49 23.91 0.27
C ASP A 293 -10.98 24.07 -0.02
N ALA A 294 -10.55 25.31 -0.14
CA ALA A 294 -9.15 25.66 -0.42
C ALA A 294 -8.21 25.25 0.72
N VAL A 295 -8.67 25.23 1.97
CA VAL A 295 -7.85 24.81 3.13
C VAL A 295 -7.58 23.32 3.07
N ILE A 296 -8.60 22.52 2.74
CA ILE A 296 -8.46 21.07 2.55
C ILE A 296 -7.56 20.77 1.35
N LYS A 297 -7.77 21.46 0.22
CA LYS A 297 -6.90 21.34 -0.96
C LYS A 297 -5.43 21.56 -0.59
N ASP A 298 -5.14 22.68 0.05
CA ASP A 298 -3.77 23.04 0.41
C ASP A 298 -3.14 22.02 1.37
N ALA A 299 -3.92 21.51 2.32
CA ALA A 299 -3.47 20.47 3.24
C ALA A 299 -3.16 19.15 2.51
N VAL A 300 -4.02 18.69 1.58
CA VAL A 300 -3.80 17.49 0.78
C VAL A 300 -2.58 17.66 -0.13
N VAL A 301 -2.47 18.79 -0.85
CA VAL A 301 -1.34 19.06 -1.75
C VAL A 301 -0.02 19.12 -0.98
N LYS A 302 0.01 19.71 0.23
CA LYS A 302 1.20 19.72 1.10
C LYS A 302 1.58 18.31 1.53
N PHE A 303 0.61 17.49 1.98
CA PHE A 303 0.87 16.11 2.40
C PHE A 303 1.39 15.24 1.23
N VAL A 304 0.75 15.31 0.07
CA VAL A 304 1.19 14.57 -1.12
C VAL A 304 2.57 15.03 -1.58
N THR A 305 2.84 16.34 -1.55
CA THR A 305 4.17 16.90 -1.88
C THR A 305 5.24 16.37 -0.91
N PHE A 306 4.95 16.33 0.40
CA PHE A 306 5.83 15.72 1.38
C PHE A 306 6.12 14.26 1.03
N GLY A 307 5.08 13.47 0.70
CA GLY A 307 5.24 12.07 0.28
C GLY A 307 6.15 11.90 -0.94
N LEU A 308 6.05 12.82 -1.92
CA LEU A 308 6.87 12.83 -3.13
C LEU A 308 8.29 13.40 -2.92
N THR A 309 8.60 13.91 -1.75
CA THR A 309 9.92 14.51 -1.45
C THR A 309 10.55 13.86 -0.22
N ASP A 310 10.45 14.51 0.95
CA ASP A 310 11.04 14.03 2.20
C ASP A 310 10.50 12.68 2.65
N GLY A 311 9.27 12.34 2.25
CA GLY A 311 8.63 11.06 2.55
C GLY A 311 9.31 9.87 1.88
N GLN A 312 9.95 10.06 0.72
CA GLN A 312 10.59 8.96 -0.03
C GLN A 312 11.73 8.29 0.76
N LYS A 313 12.43 9.02 1.63
CA LYS A 313 13.52 8.47 2.45
C LYS A 313 13.09 7.37 3.42
N PHE A 314 11.79 7.27 3.72
CA PHE A 314 11.25 6.24 4.62
C PHE A 314 10.81 4.96 3.88
N ALA A 315 10.88 4.96 2.55
CA ALA A 315 10.36 3.85 1.75
C ALA A 315 11.14 2.54 1.99
N SER A 316 12.46 2.53 1.83
CA SER A 316 13.29 1.32 1.93
C SER A 316 13.28 0.70 3.32
N ASP A 317 13.24 1.50 4.39
CA ASP A 317 13.16 1.00 5.77
C ASP A 317 11.92 0.14 6.01
N LEU A 318 10.82 0.47 5.30
CA LEU A 318 9.54 -0.22 5.39
C LEU A 318 9.32 -1.28 4.31
N GLY A 319 10.29 -1.48 3.39
CA GLY A 319 10.22 -2.48 2.33
C GLY A 319 9.59 -1.97 1.03
N TYR A 320 9.48 -0.65 0.85
CA TYR A 320 9.03 -0.04 -0.40
C TYR A 320 10.19 0.45 -1.24
N VAL A 321 9.94 0.61 -2.52
CA VAL A 321 10.91 1.20 -3.46
C VAL A 321 10.62 2.68 -3.64
N SER A 322 11.62 3.52 -3.38
CA SER A 322 11.52 4.96 -3.66
C SER A 322 11.30 5.20 -5.14
N LEU A 323 10.49 6.20 -5.45
CA LEU A 323 10.21 6.55 -6.84
C LEU A 323 11.46 7.13 -7.53
N PRO A 324 11.73 6.77 -8.79
CA PRO A 324 12.73 7.45 -9.61
C PRO A 324 12.42 8.95 -9.74
N GLU A 325 13.44 9.79 -9.84
CA GLU A 325 13.27 11.25 -9.99
C GLU A 325 12.38 11.63 -11.18
N SER A 326 12.47 10.91 -12.29
CA SER A 326 11.62 11.12 -13.47
C SER A 326 10.14 10.87 -13.18
N VAL A 327 9.82 9.90 -12.33
CA VAL A 327 8.45 9.62 -11.88
C VAL A 327 7.98 10.70 -10.92
N ILE A 328 8.83 11.10 -9.96
CA ILE A 328 8.54 12.20 -9.02
C ILE A 328 8.23 13.50 -9.79
N ALA A 329 9.01 13.82 -10.81
CA ALA A 329 8.79 15.03 -11.63
C ALA A 329 7.42 15.00 -12.32
N LYS A 330 7.04 13.87 -12.93
CA LYS A 330 5.72 13.66 -13.55
C LYS A 330 4.59 13.73 -12.51
N ALA A 331 4.77 13.10 -11.35
CA ALA A 331 3.80 13.12 -10.25
C ALA A 331 3.56 14.55 -9.73
N LYS A 332 4.62 15.34 -9.56
CA LYS A 332 4.52 16.77 -9.18
C LYS A 332 3.81 17.61 -10.24
N ALA A 333 4.10 17.37 -11.53
CA ALA A 333 3.42 18.07 -12.61
C ALA A 333 1.91 17.75 -12.63
N ALA A 334 1.52 16.49 -12.40
CA ALA A 334 0.13 16.09 -12.27
C ALA A 334 -0.54 16.74 -11.03
N LEU A 335 0.14 16.74 -9.88
CA LEU A 335 -0.37 17.36 -8.66
C LEU A 335 -0.59 18.87 -8.81
N ALA A 336 0.24 19.56 -9.61
CA ALA A 336 0.11 21.00 -9.88
C ALA A 336 -1.16 21.37 -10.69
N THR A 337 -1.86 20.39 -11.27
CA THR A 337 -3.12 20.61 -12.00
C THR A 337 -4.33 20.70 -11.08
N VAL A 338 -4.20 20.35 -9.81
CA VAL A 338 -5.28 20.34 -8.79
C VAL A 338 -5.71 21.76 -8.46
N LYS A 339 -7.02 22.03 -8.55
CA LYS A 339 -7.65 23.34 -8.36
C LYS A 339 -8.35 23.45 -7.00
#